data_f2d083f3dd78552067234177c26f6306
#
_entry.id   f2d083f3dd78552067234177c26f6306
#
_cell.length_a   1.000
_cell.length_b   1.000
_cell.length_c   1.000
_cell.angle_alpha   90.00
_cell.angle_beta   90.00
_cell.angle_gamma   90.00
#
_symmetry.space_group_name_H-M   'P 1'
#
loop_
_entity.id
_entity.type
_entity.pdbx_description
1 polymer ?
#
loop_
_entity_poly.entity_id
_entity_poly.type
_entity_poly.pdbx_seq_one_letter_code
_entity_poly.pdbx_strand_id
1 'polypeptide(L)'
;GRPILGLDAKELAKIALGASEDCLIVPAHAWTPWFSIFGSKSGFNSIEECFEEYSKYIYAIETGLSSDPLMNWRLSALDKITLISNSDAHSPQKIGREANVFDLPFLNYSSIIMAIKTKDQQKFLYTIEFFPEEGKYHYDGHRNCEIRLSPQESKKYNNVCPTCGRPLTIGVLNRVAEL
;
A
#
# COMPACT_ATOMS: atom_id res chain seq x y z
N GLY A 1 -15.76 -14.77 -7.04
CA GLY A 1 -15.49 -13.33 -6.82
C GLY A 1 -14.86 -13.13 -5.45
N ARG A 2 -14.17 -12.01 -5.25
CA ARG A 2 -13.64 -11.64 -3.93
C ARG A 2 -14.81 -11.21 -3.04
N PRO A 3 -14.93 -11.67 -1.80
CA PRO A 3 -15.95 -11.18 -0.90
C PRO A 3 -15.67 -9.71 -0.55
N ILE A 4 -16.71 -8.89 -0.59
CA ILE A 4 -16.71 -7.53 -0.05
C ILE A 4 -17.51 -7.60 1.23
N LEU A 5 -16.89 -7.28 2.36
CA LEU A 5 -17.50 -7.49 3.67
C LEU A 5 -18.56 -6.45 4.03
N GLY A 6 -18.61 -5.31 3.35
CA GLY A 6 -19.52 -4.23 3.74
C GLY A 6 -19.23 -3.63 5.12
N LEU A 7 -17.98 -3.81 5.60
CA LEU A 7 -17.43 -3.22 6.82
C LEU A 7 -16.36 -2.22 6.44
N ASP A 8 -16.25 -1.13 7.18
CA ASP A 8 -15.12 -0.24 7.06
C ASP A 8 -13.85 -0.81 7.70
N ALA A 9 -12.71 -0.21 7.40
CA ALA A 9 -11.41 -0.67 7.90
C ALA A 9 -11.29 -0.58 9.42
N LYS A 10 -11.90 0.44 10.03
CA LYS A 10 -11.95 0.63 11.48
C LYS A 10 -12.69 -0.50 12.18
N GLU A 11 -13.90 -0.83 11.72
CA GLU A 11 -14.69 -1.92 12.31
C GLU A 11 -14.00 -3.29 12.12
N LEU A 12 -13.34 -3.49 10.97
CA LEU A 12 -12.55 -4.71 10.76
C LEU A 12 -11.37 -4.79 11.75
N ALA A 13 -10.65 -3.67 11.96
CA ALA A 13 -9.57 -3.58 12.94
C ALA A 13 -10.05 -3.89 14.36
N LYS A 14 -11.19 -3.32 14.76
CA LYS A 14 -11.84 -3.59 16.04
C LYS A 14 -12.16 -5.06 16.25
N ILE A 15 -12.73 -5.72 15.24
CA ILE A 15 -13.06 -7.14 15.29
C ILE A 15 -11.79 -7.99 15.43
N ALA A 16 -10.76 -7.72 14.62
CA ALA A 16 -9.50 -8.47 14.66
C ALA A 16 -8.80 -8.35 16.01
N LEU A 17 -8.68 -7.12 16.54
CA LEU A 17 -8.07 -6.87 17.85
C LEU A 17 -8.92 -7.40 19.01
N GLY A 18 -10.24 -7.42 18.86
CA GLY A 18 -11.14 -8.06 19.82
C GLY A 18 -11.01 -9.59 19.87
N ALA A 19 -10.56 -10.21 18.78
CA ALA A 19 -10.27 -11.64 18.73
C ALA A 19 -8.92 -11.98 19.37
N SER A 20 -7.89 -11.14 19.14
CA SER A 20 -6.57 -11.25 19.78
C SER A 20 -5.82 -9.93 19.67
N GLU A 21 -5.25 -9.45 20.78
CA GLU A 21 -4.33 -8.30 20.81
C GLU A 21 -3.01 -8.58 20.08
N ASP A 22 -2.69 -9.84 19.85
CA ASP A 22 -1.50 -10.25 19.09
C ASP A 22 -1.68 -10.16 17.58
N CYS A 23 -2.89 -9.84 17.09
CA CYS A 23 -3.11 -9.64 15.66
C CYS A 23 -2.24 -8.48 15.15
N LEU A 24 -1.60 -8.70 13.99
CA LEU A 24 -0.99 -7.63 13.19
C LEU A 24 -1.94 -7.26 12.06
N ILE A 25 -2.35 -6.01 12.03
CA ILE A 25 -3.18 -5.46 10.97
C ILE A 25 -2.24 -4.71 10.01
N VAL A 26 -2.23 -5.12 8.75
CA VAL A 26 -1.43 -4.50 7.70
C VAL A 26 -2.33 -4.16 6.52
N PRO A 27 -2.55 -2.89 6.21
CA PRO A 27 -3.20 -2.49 4.98
C PRO A 27 -2.42 -2.97 3.76
N ALA A 28 -3.04 -3.84 2.97
CA ALA A 28 -2.45 -4.40 1.76
C ALA A 28 -2.36 -3.34 0.66
N HIS A 29 -1.31 -3.40 -0.20
CA HIS A 29 -1.11 -2.54 -1.37
C HIS A 29 -1.67 -1.13 -1.17
N ALA A 30 -1.12 -0.43 -0.16
CA ALA A 30 -1.73 0.75 0.48
C ALA A 30 -2.10 1.91 -0.47
N TRP A 31 -1.56 1.95 -1.68
CA TRP A 31 -1.67 3.05 -2.62
C TRP A 31 -2.50 2.77 -3.87
N THR A 32 -2.90 1.52 -4.14
CA THR A 32 -3.65 1.23 -5.37
C THR A 32 -4.94 2.07 -5.44
N PRO A 33 -5.36 2.55 -6.63
CA PRO A 33 -6.51 3.46 -6.73
C PRO A 33 -7.78 2.95 -6.05
N TRP A 34 -7.99 1.62 -6.05
CA TRP A 34 -9.12 0.96 -5.41
C TRP A 34 -8.65 -0.05 -4.37
N PHE A 35 -9.47 -0.32 -3.38
CA PHE A 35 -9.25 -1.33 -2.33
C PHE A 35 -7.95 -1.13 -1.54
N SER A 36 -7.67 0.12 -1.21
CA SER A 36 -6.49 0.52 -0.44
C SER A 36 -6.80 1.70 0.48
N ILE A 37 -5.92 1.99 1.41
CA ILE A 37 -6.15 3.07 2.37
C ILE A 37 -5.83 4.46 1.82
N PHE A 38 -4.90 4.60 0.88
CA PHE A 38 -4.48 5.89 0.29
C PHE A 38 -4.90 6.07 -1.17
N GLY A 39 -5.65 5.12 -1.72
CA GLY A 39 -5.99 5.12 -3.14
C GLY A 39 -6.82 6.32 -3.58
N SER A 40 -6.55 6.80 -4.78
CA SER A 40 -7.24 7.98 -5.36
C SER A 40 -8.74 7.79 -5.58
N LYS A 41 -9.25 6.57 -5.50
CA LYS A 41 -10.68 6.23 -5.70
C LYS A 41 -11.38 5.68 -4.45
N SER A 42 -10.64 5.22 -3.47
CA SER A 42 -11.19 4.62 -2.26
C SER A 42 -10.59 5.21 -0.98
N GLY A 43 -9.67 6.18 -1.14
CA GLY A 43 -8.74 6.45 -0.11
C GLY A 43 -9.09 7.55 0.85
N PHE A 44 -8.35 7.48 1.90
CA PHE A 44 -8.18 8.46 2.94
C PHE A 44 -6.88 9.22 2.72
N ASN A 45 -6.65 10.31 3.44
CA ASN A 45 -5.42 11.07 3.36
C ASN A 45 -4.42 10.69 4.46
N SER A 46 -4.87 9.95 5.47
CA SER A 46 -4.02 9.47 6.56
C SER A 46 -4.51 8.12 7.11
N ILE A 47 -3.64 7.47 7.88
CA ILE A 47 -3.99 6.25 8.64
C ILE A 47 -5.03 6.60 9.70
N GLU A 48 -4.92 7.78 10.32
CA GLU A 48 -5.83 8.27 11.35
C GLU A 48 -7.24 8.49 10.79
N GLU A 49 -7.39 9.03 9.58
CA GLU A 49 -8.69 9.13 8.92
C GLU A 49 -9.34 7.76 8.67
N CYS A 50 -8.53 6.76 8.31
CA CYS A 50 -9.01 5.43 7.95
C CYS A 50 -9.40 4.59 9.16
N PHE A 51 -8.60 4.64 10.24
CA PHE A 51 -8.71 3.74 11.37
C PHE A 51 -9.14 4.43 12.68
N GLU A 52 -9.19 5.75 12.71
CA GLU A 52 -9.53 6.59 13.86
C GLU A 52 -8.76 6.15 15.13
N GLU A 53 -9.42 5.80 16.23
CA GLU A 53 -8.80 5.35 17.48
C GLU A 53 -7.98 4.05 17.36
N TYR A 54 -8.17 3.28 16.28
CA TYR A 54 -7.40 2.06 15.99
C TYR A 54 -6.13 2.31 15.20
N SER A 55 -5.88 3.54 14.72
CA SER A 55 -4.66 3.91 13.97
C SER A 55 -3.37 3.56 14.71
N LYS A 56 -3.37 3.67 16.03
CA LYS A 56 -2.24 3.32 16.91
C LYS A 56 -1.82 1.85 16.86
N TYR A 57 -2.66 0.98 16.31
CA TYR A 57 -2.37 -0.46 16.13
C TYR A 57 -1.90 -0.80 14.71
N ILE A 58 -1.83 0.20 13.83
CA ILE A 58 -1.30 0.03 12.48
C ILE A 58 0.21 0.30 12.52
N TYR A 59 0.98 -0.75 12.63
CA TYR A 59 2.44 -0.69 12.73
C TYR A 59 3.14 -0.79 11.39
N ALA A 60 2.46 -1.31 10.39
CA ALA A 60 3.02 -1.51 9.05
C ALA A 60 1.97 -1.28 7.98
N ILE A 61 2.43 -0.92 6.78
CA ILE A 61 1.67 -0.93 5.54
C ILE A 61 2.45 -1.67 4.46
N GLU A 62 1.75 -2.20 3.49
CA GLU A 62 2.36 -2.84 2.33
C GLU A 62 2.57 -1.84 1.20
N THR A 63 3.79 -1.78 0.65
CA THR A 63 4.13 -0.94 -0.49
C THR A 63 3.29 -1.30 -1.71
N GLY A 64 3.21 -2.60 -2.01
CA GLY A 64 2.56 -3.12 -3.20
C GLY A 64 3.33 -2.79 -4.49
N LEU A 65 2.92 -3.38 -5.60
CA LEU A 65 3.66 -3.38 -6.87
C LEU A 65 3.81 -2.01 -7.56
N SER A 66 3.11 -0.99 -7.14
CA SER A 66 3.09 0.33 -7.80
C SER A 66 3.70 1.45 -6.96
N SER A 67 4.21 1.13 -5.77
CA SER A 67 5.03 2.03 -4.94
C SER A 67 6.21 1.29 -4.35
N ASP A 68 7.19 2.04 -3.88
CA ASP A 68 8.38 1.56 -3.19
C ASP A 68 8.63 2.36 -1.90
N PRO A 69 9.60 1.97 -1.07
CA PRO A 69 9.94 2.72 0.14
C PRO A 69 10.29 4.18 -0.13
N LEU A 70 10.99 4.51 -1.22
CA LEU A 70 11.40 5.89 -1.54
C LEU A 70 10.17 6.78 -1.78
N MET A 71 9.14 6.25 -2.42
CA MET A 71 7.88 6.96 -2.61
C MET A 71 7.17 7.18 -1.27
N ASN A 72 7.12 6.16 -0.41
CA ASN A 72 6.47 6.24 0.90
C ASN A 72 7.18 7.21 1.84
N TRP A 73 8.51 7.27 1.84
CA TRP A 73 9.31 8.18 2.68
C TRP A 73 9.17 9.66 2.30
N ARG A 74 8.46 9.98 1.24
CA ARG A 74 8.08 11.37 0.94
C ARG A 74 7.03 11.92 1.91
N LEU A 75 6.31 11.04 2.61
CA LEU A 75 5.31 11.37 3.60
C LEU A 75 5.86 11.17 5.02
N SER A 76 6.17 12.24 5.72
CA SER A 76 6.68 12.18 7.11
C SER A 76 5.69 11.52 8.07
N ALA A 77 4.39 11.53 7.77
CA ALA A 77 3.37 10.81 8.52
C ALA A 77 3.64 9.29 8.58
N LEU A 78 4.38 8.74 7.62
CA LEU A 78 4.74 7.32 7.55
C LEU A 78 6.08 6.98 8.21
N ASP A 79 6.80 7.95 8.77
CA ASP A 79 8.14 7.73 9.35
C ASP A 79 8.14 6.68 10.47
N LYS A 80 7.04 6.54 11.20
CA LYS A 80 6.89 5.55 12.28
C LYS A 80 6.35 4.21 11.81
N ILE A 81 5.91 4.12 10.57
CA ILE A 81 5.27 2.94 10.00
C ILE A 81 6.34 2.06 9.33
N THR A 82 6.29 0.77 9.59
CA THR A 82 7.14 -0.19 8.90
C THR A 82 6.58 -0.47 7.50
N LEU A 83 7.44 -0.36 6.50
CA LEU A 83 7.06 -0.72 5.12
C LEU A 83 7.39 -2.19 4.91
N ILE A 84 6.40 -2.96 4.48
CA ILE A 84 6.59 -4.36 4.09
C ILE A 84 6.26 -4.55 2.61
N SER A 85 6.83 -5.58 2.01
CA SER A 85 6.68 -5.88 0.59
C SER A 85 6.27 -7.33 0.40
N ASN A 86 5.10 -7.56 -0.19
CA ASN A 86 4.61 -8.91 -0.44
C ASN A 86 4.09 -9.00 -1.86
N SER A 87 4.27 -10.17 -2.47
CA SER A 87 4.11 -10.37 -3.91
C SER A 87 2.69 -10.22 -4.44
N ASP A 88 1.66 -10.20 -3.62
CA ASP A 88 0.23 -10.24 -4.02
C ASP A 88 0.00 -11.29 -5.14
N ALA A 89 0.59 -12.48 -4.95
CA ALA A 89 0.66 -13.51 -5.97
C ALA A 89 -0.71 -14.16 -6.21
N HIS A 90 -1.17 -14.14 -7.45
CA HIS A 90 -2.37 -14.83 -7.92
C HIS A 90 -2.04 -16.07 -8.76
N SER A 91 -0.74 -16.41 -8.88
CA SER A 91 -0.24 -17.63 -9.51
C SER A 91 1.13 -17.98 -8.94
N PRO A 92 1.56 -19.27 -8.99
CA PRO A 92 2.85 -19.69 -8.44
C PRO A 92 4.06 -18.93 -8.99
N GLN A 93 4.03 -18.54 -10.27
CA GLN A 93 5.11 -17.83 -10.94
C GLN A 93 5.32 -16.39 -10.42
N LYS A 94 4.38 -15.87 -9.64
CA LYS A 94 4.44 -14.53 -9.05
C LYS A 94 4.90 -14.52 -7.60
N ILE A 95 5.05 -15.70 -6.99
CA ILE A 95 5.55 -15.82 -5.61
C ILE A 95 7.01 -15.33 -5.55
N GLY A 96 7.32 -14.50 -4.56
CA GLY A 96 8.67 -13.99 -4.31
C GLY A 96 9.13 -12.86 -5.23
N ARG A 97 8.26 -12.29 -6.05
CA ARG A 97 8.60 -11.04 -6.78
C ARG A 97 8.75 -9.84 -5.86
N GLU A 98 8.20 -9.92 -4.69
CA GLU A 98 8.41 -9.05 -3.54
C GLU A 98 8.59 -9.91 -2.30
N ALA A 99 9.40 -9.45 -1.34
CA ALA A 99 9.70 -10.19 -0.12
C ALA A 99 10.23 -9.27 1.00
N ASN A 100 10.19 -9.80 2.22
CA ASN A 100 10.77 -9.17 3.39
C ASN A 100 11.91 -10.03 3.91
N VAL A 101 13.03 -9.42 4.28
CA VAL A 101 14.21 -10.13 4.76
C VAL A 101 14.41 -9.85 6.24
N PHE A 102 14.45 -10.93 7.01
CA PHE A 102 14.62 -10.88 8.45
C PHE A 102 15.88 -11.65 8.88
N ASP A 103 16.55 -11.15 9.92
CA ASP A 103 17.55 -11.88 10.70
C ASP A 103 16.97 -12.12 12.10
N LEU A 104 16.50 -13.34 12.34
CA LEU A 104 15.78 -13.69 13.55
C LEU A 104 16.42 -14.91 14.21
N PRO A 105 16.59 -14.92 15.54
CA PRO A 105 17.12 -16.07 16.26
C PRO A 105 16.16 -17.28 16.16
N PHE A 106 14.86 -17.03 16.01
CA PHE A 106 13.84 -18.06 15.86
C PHE A 106 12.79 -17.60 14.83
N LEU A 107 12.48 -18.47 13.88
CA LEU A 107 11.44 -18.23 12.90
C LEU A 107 10.08 -18.62 13.50
N ASN A 108 9.40 -17.65 14.09
CA ASN A 108 8.03 -17.79 14.61
C ASN A 108 7.26 -16.49 14.48
N TYR A 109 5.95 -16.57 14.67
CA TYR A 109 5.05 -15.42 14.55
C TYR A 109 5.48 -14.24 15.43
N SER A 110 5.74 -14.50 16.71
CA SER A 110 6.08 -13.43 17.67
C SER A 110 7.35 -12.68 17.29
N SER A 111 8.40 -13.40 16.83
CA SER A 111 9.66 -12.77 16.41
C SER A 111 9.48 -11.87 15.18
N ILE A 112 8.71 -12.33 14.19
CA ILE A 112 8.40 -11.54 12.99
C ILE A 112 7.59 -10.30 13.36
N ILE A 113 6.51 -10.46 14.13
CA ILE A 113 5.63 -9.36 14.52
C ILE A 113 6.37 -8.32 15.36
N MET A 114 7.22 -8.76 16.30
CA MET A 114 8.03 -7.83 17.09
C MET A 114 8.99 -7.03 16.21
N ALA A 115 9.70 -7.68 15.29
CA ALA A 115 10.59 -6.97 14.36
C ALA A 115 9.86 -5.90 13.54
N ILE A 116 8.64 -6.20 13.08
CA ILE A 116 7.79 -5.25 12.36
C ILE A 116 7.30 -4.13 13.28
N LYS A 117 6.70 -4.46 14.44
CA LYS A 117 6.11 -3.48 15.37
C LYS A 117 7.15 -2.51 15.93
N THR A 118 8.35 -2.99 16.21
CA THR A 118 9.43 -2.17 16.78
C THR A 118 10.31 -1.48 15.74
N LYS A 119 10.09 -1.79 14.45
CA LYS A 119 10.91 -1.28 13.33
C LYS A 119 12.40 -1.56 13.56
N ASP A 120 12.73 -2.73 14.13
CA ASP A 120 14.08 -3.13 14.51
C ASP A 120 14.92 -3.45 13.27
N GLN A 121 15.77 -2.52 12.88
CA GLN A 121 16.63 -2.63 11.70
C GLN A 121 17.70 -3.74 11.80
N GLN A 122 17.95 -4.30 12.96
CA GLN A 122 18.83 -5.45 13.13
C GLN A 122 18.10 -6.78 12.87
N LYS A 123 16.77 -6.76 12.92
CA LYS A 123 15.92 -7.94 12.73
C LYS A 123 15.11 -7.91 11.44
N PHE A 124 14.58 -6.75 11.09
CA PHE A 124 13.95 -6.51 9.78
C PHE A 124 14.94 -5.74 8.92
N LEU A 125 15.67 -6.45 8.06
CA LEU A 125 16.84 -5.90 7.38
C LEU A 125 16.50 -5.03 6.19
N TYR A 126 15.67 -5.55 5.27
CA TYR A 126 15.26 -4.85 4.04
C TYR A 126 14.09 -5.56 3.36
N THR A 127 13.52 -4.89 2.38
CA THR A 127 12.52 -5.45 1.46
C THR A 127 13.14 -5.69 0.08
N ILE A 128 12.56 -6.64 -0.65
CA ILE A 128 12.79 -6.84 -2.08
C ILE A 128 11.55 -6.30 -2.76
N GLU A 129 11.73 -5.30 -3.60
CA GLU A 129 10.64 -4.56 -4.23
C GLU A 129 10.57 -4.84 -5.73
N PHE A 130 9.38 -4.88 -6.25
CA PHE A 130 9.12 -4.81 -7.68
C PHE A 130 9.41 -3.39 -8.18
N PHE A 131 9.79 -3.24 -9.44
CA PHE A 131 9.97 -1.92 -10.03
C PHE A 131 8.61 -1.21 -10.13
N PRO A 132 8.35 -0.17 -9.34
CA PRO A 132 7.02 0.43 -9.24
C PRO A 132 6.54 1.01 -10.58
N GLU A 133 7.45 1.44 -11.45
CA GLU A 133 7.14 1.94 -12.79
C GLU A 133 6.52 0.88 -13.69
N GLU A 134 6.78 -0.40 -13.45
CA GLU A 134 6.14 -1.52 -14.15
C GLU A 134 4.79 -1.87 -13.53
N GLY A 135 4.50 -1.36 -12.35
CA GLY A 135 3.22 -1.53 -11.66
C GLY A 135 2.07 -0.94 -12.45
N LYS A 136 1.00 -1.70 -12.54
CA LYS A 136 -0.20 -1.35 -13.35
C LYS A 136 -0.79 0.02 -13.01
N TYR A 137 -0.63 0.46 -11.77
CA TYR A 137 -1.26 1.66 -11.23
C TYR A 137 -0.26 2.76 -10.88
N HIS A 138 1.01 2.60 -11.25
CA HIS A 138 2.04 3.58 -10.91
C HIS A 138 1.75 4.95 -11.55
N TYR A 139 1.47 4.96 -12.84
CA TYR A 139 1.16 6.18 -13.60
C TYR A 139 -0.34 6.44 -13.67
N ASP A 140 -0.70 7.70 -13.97
CA ASP A 140 -2.06 8.06 -14.31
C ASP A 140 -2.46 7.39 -15.64
N GLY A 141 -3.74 7.02 -15.80
CA GLY A 141 -4.08 6.36 -17.04
C GLY A 141 -5.56 6.19 -17.33
N HIS A 142 -5.82 5.80 -18.57
CA HIS A 142 -7.14 5.38 -19.03
C HIS A 142 -7.02 4.08 -19.82
N ARG A 143 -7.33 2.97 -19.17
CA ARG A 143 -7.10 1.62 -19.71
C ARG A 143 -7.72 1.37 -21.09
N ASN A 144 -8.97 1.82 -21.29
CA ASN A 144 -9.69 1.58 -22.54
C ASN A 144 -9.07 2.33 -23.75
N CYS A 145 -8.27 3.35 -23.50
CA CYS A 145 -7.57 4.12 -24.53
C CYS A 145 -6.06 3.87 -24.50
N GLU A 146 -5.59 2.91 -23.68
CA GLU A 146 -4.16 2.57 -23.49
C GLU A 146 -3.29 3.79 -23.12
N ILE A 147 -3.88 4.78 -22.47
CA ILE A 147 -3.19 5.99 -22.02
C ILE A 147 -2.50 5.73 -20.71
N ARG A 148 -1.23 6.15 -20.64
CA ARG A 148 -0.36 6.12 -19.47
C ARG A 148 0.44 7.42 -19.44
N LEU A 149 0.29 8.22 -18.40
CA LEU A 149 0.87 9.57 -18.29
C LEU A 149 1.55 9.74 -16.93
N SER A 150 2.65 10.46 -16.92
CA SER A 150 3.23 10.99 -15.69
C SER A 150 2.30 12.03 -15.05
N PRO A 151 2.46 12.35 -13.77
CA PRO A 151 1.67 13.41 -13.11
C PRO A 151 1.76 14.77 -13.82
N GLN A 152 2.94 15.09 -14.36
CA GLN A 152 3.17 16.35 -15.10
C GLN A 152 2.42 16.37 -16.42
N GLU A 153 2.36 15.24 -17.11
CA GLU A 153 1.62 15.12 -18.37
C GLU A 153 0.11 15.15 -18.12
N SER A 154 -0.38 14.42 -17.11
CA SER A 154 -1.81 14.41 -16.76
C SER A 154 -2.33 15.80 -16.42
N LYS A 155 -1.53 16.59 -15.69
CA LYS A 155 -1.87 17.99 -15.38
C LYS A 155 -2.06 18.85 -16.62
N LYS A 156 -1.27 18.64 -17.68
CA LYS A 156 -1.45 19.36 -18.97
C LYS A 156 -2.79 19.09 -19.63
N TYR A 157 -3.36 17.91 -19.35
CA TYR A 157 -4.68 17.50 -19.85
C TYR A 157 -5.78 17.65 -18.78
N ASN A 158 -5.54 18.40 -17.69
CA ASN A 158 -6.49 18.56 -16.57
C ASN A 158 -7.00 17.22 -16.02
N ASN A 159 -6.14 16.21 -15.95
CA ASN A 159 -6.47 14.84 -15.53
C ASN A 159 -7.58 14.18 -16.38
N VAL A 160 -7.69 14.56 -17.64
CA VAL A 160 -8.65 14.03 -18.61
C VAL A 160 -7.91 13.27 -19.71
N CYS A 161 -8.47 12.16 -20.13
CA CYS A 161 -7.89 11.35 -21.21
C CYS A 161 -7.89 12.14 -22.54
N PRO A 162 -6.71 12.36 -23.16
CA PRO A 162 -6.62 13.13 -24.41
C PRO A 162 -7.32 12.46 -25.59
N THR A 163 -7.60 11.15 -25.50
CA THR A 163 -8.24 10.39 -26.58
C THR A 163 -9.76 10.45 -26.51
N CYS A 164 -10.36 10.35 -25.31
CA CYS A 164 -11.83 10.20 -25.20
C CYS A 164 -12.51 11.21 -24.28
N GLY A 165 -11.75 12.11 -23.65
CA GLY A 165 -12.29 13.15 -22.78
C GLY A 165 -12.79 12.66 -21.41
N ARG A 166 -12.66 11.38 -21.07
CA ARG A 166 -13.05 10.85 -19.75
C ARG A 166 -11.97 11.12 -18.70
N PRO A 167 -12.33 11.23 -17.41
CA PRO A 167 -11.35 11.38 -16.33
C PRO A 167 -10.32 10.25 -16.34
N LEU A 168 -9.06 10.59 -16.12
CA LEU A 168 -8.00 9.61 -15.87
C LEU A 168 -8.18 8.95 -14.50
N THR A 169 -7.71 7.72 -14.37
CA THR A 169 -7.44 7.14 -13.07
C THR A 169 -6.13 7.72 -12.59
N ILE A 170 -6.16 8.43 -11.47
CA ILE A 170 -4.96 8.97 -10.84
C ILE A 170 -4.14 7.81 -10.29
N GLY A 171 -2.90 7.75 -10.72
CA GLY A 171 -1.96 6.70 -10.34
C GLY A 171 -1.27 6.96 -9.00
N VAL A 172 -0.51 5.96 -8.56
CA VAL A 172 0.16 5.98 -7.25
C VAL A 172 1.19 7.11 -7.17
N LEU A 173 1.99 7.31 -8.23
CA LEU A 173 3.02 8.37 -8.26
C LEU A 173 2.40 9.76 -8.07
N ASN A 174 1.25 10.02 -8.69
CA ASN A 174 0.54 11.29 -8.57
C ASN A 174 -0.08 11.42 -7.18
N ARG A 175 -0.72 10.35 -6.69
CA ARG A 175 -1.36 10.35 -5.37
C ARG A 175 -0.38 10.58 -4.22
N VAL A 176 0.81 9.96 -4.26
CA VAL A 176 1.89 10.22 -3.29
C VAL A 176 2.37 11.69 -3.32
N ALA A 177 2.28 12.33 -4.48
CA ALA A 177 2.66 13.74 -4.61
C ALA A 177 1.56 14.72 -4.16
N GLU A 178 0.32 14.25 -4.00
CA GLU A 178 -0.83 15.03 -3.50
C GLU A 178 -0.88 15.10 -1.98
N LEU A 179 -0.41 14.05 -1.29
CA LEU A 179 -0.37 13.93 0.17
C LEU A 179 0.93 14.46 0.75
#